data_7bb52e8fe067f560542c47474a3f91bd
#
_entry.id   7bb52e8fe067f560542c47474a3f91bd
#
_cell.length_a   1.000
_cell.length_b   1.000
_cell.length_c   1.000
_cell.angle_alpha   90.00
_cell.angle_beta   90.00
_cell.angle_gamma   90.00
#
_symmetry.space_group_name_H-M   'P 1'
#
loop_
_entity.id
_entity.type
_entity.pdbx_description
1 polymer ?
#
loop_
_entity_poly.entity_id
_entity_poly.type
_entity_poly.pdbx_seq_one_letter_code
_entity_poly.pdbx_strand_id
1 'polypeptide(L)'
;MKQISCFIPYASKEQADKTIRALETETEVHDVNRVETSLFRTQTIKEIAAQATAEYTLIYTKETPLRLGYLALQRLIRIAEDTGAGLLYADHYQVRDGEEQKAPVIDYQSGALRDDFDFGSVLFFNTKALKESAEKLTVNYRFAGLYDLRLVLSLSYELLHVGEFLYSEVEEDCRTSGERQFDYVDPRNRERQIEMEQACTEHLKAIGGWLEPTFESIDFGADGFETEASVIIPVRNRATTIEAAIRSVLCQKTAFKFNLIVIDNHSTDGTTEMIDRFKDDERVVHLIPTRNDLGIGGCWNLGVQSAACGKFAVQLDSDDLYKDEHTLQTIVDAFYKQQCAMVIGAYQMTDFELNPLPPGIIDHREWTEENGRNNALRINGLGAPRAFYTPILRRITLPNTSYGEDYAMGLNISRRFRIGRIYDVLYLCRRWGGNSDAALSIERLNANNVYKDRIRTWELQARIRMNREALKTTE
;
A
#
# COMPACT_ATOMS: atom_id res chain seq x y z
N MET A 1 -36.78 -0.90 19.90
CA MET A 1 -36.50 0.44 20.47
C MET A 1 -35.72 1.24 19.42
N LYS A 2 -35.95 2.55 19.32
CA LYS A 2 -35.20 3.43 18.41
C LYS A 2 -33.79 3.65 18.97
N GLN A 3 -32.77 3.01 18.38
CA GLN A 3 -31.44 2.92 18.95
C GLN A 3 -30.35 3.54 18.06
N ILE A 4 -30.68 4.07 16.85
CA ILE A 4 -29.69 4.54 15.89
C ILE A 4 -29.89 5.99 15.53
N SER A 5 -28.88 6.85 15.73
CA SER A 5 -28.75 8.16 15.11
C SER A 5 -28.03 8.06 13.79
N CYS A 6 -28.67 8.44 12.68
CA CYS A 6 -28.10 8.35 11.34
C CYS A 6 -27.58 9.72 10.88
N PHE A 7 -26.43 9.74 10.17
CA PHE A 7 -25.82 10.93 9.62
C PHE A 7 -25.52 10.73 8.13
N ILE A 8 -26.11 11.56 7.28
CA ILE A 8 -26.14 11.40 5.82
C ILE A 8 -25.57 12.66 5.16
N PRO A 9 -24.53 12.56 4.28
CA PRO A 9 -24.05 13.67 3.47
C PRO A 9 -25.19 14.29 2.65
N TYR A 10 -25.24 15.62 2.60
CA TYR A 10 -26.37 16.35 2.02
C TYR A 10 -25.95 17.38 0.94
N ALA A 11 -24.86 17.14 0.23
CA ALA A 11 -24.47 18.01 -0.91
C ALA A 11 -25.36 17.73 -2.14
N SER A 12 -25.66 16.46 -2.44
CA SER A 12 -26.62 16.07 -3.47
C SER A 12 -28.01 15.82 -2.86
N LYS A 13 -28.81 16.88 -2.77
CA LYS A 13 -30.13 16.85 -2.08
C LYS A 13 -31.04 15.72 -2.57
N GLU A 14 -31.19 15.55 -3.87
CA GLU A 14 -32.10 14.55 -4.44
C GLU A 14 -31.72 13.13 -4.05
N GLN A 15 -30.43 12.79 -4.11
CA GLN A 15 -29.94 11.45 -3.78
C GLN A 15 -29.98 11.20 -2.28
N ALA A 16 -29.55 12.19 -1.47
CA ALA A 16 -29.60 12.11 -0.02
C ALA A 16 -31.02 11.94 0.50
N ASP A 17 -32.02 12.64 -0.07
CA ASP A 17 -33.42 12.50 0.33
C ASP A 17 -33.99 11.09 0.10
N LYS A 18 -33.48 10.33 -0.88
CA LYS A 18 -33.88 8.91 -1.08
C LYS A 18 -33.38 8.06 0.10
N THR A 19 -32.11 8.23 0.48
CA THR A 19 -31.51 7.53 1.63
C THR A 19 -32.19 7.92 2.94
N ILE A 20 -32.42 9.22 3.17
CA ILE A 20 -33.09 9.72 4.37
C ILE A 20 -34.49 9.11 4.53
N ARG A 21 -35.33 9.15 3.49
CA ARG A 21 -36.65 8.54 3.52
C ARG A 21 -36.62 7.04 3.80
N ALA A 22 -35.66 6.32 3.21
CA ALA A 22 -35.52 4.88 3.47
C ALA A 22 -35.19 4.63 4.95
N LEU A 23 -34.25 5.37 5.53
CA LEU A 23 -33.86 5.25 6.94
C LEU A 23 -34.98 5.67 7.92
N GLU A 24 -35.72 6.71 7.61
CA GLU A 24 -36.84 7.16 8.43
C GLU A 24 -37.98 6.12 8.56
N THR A 25 -38.06 5.15 7.65
CA THR A 25 -39.05 4.06 7.72
C THR A 25 -38.60 2.91 8.61
N GLU A 26 -37.31 2.82 8.96
CA GLU A 26 -36.78 1.77 9.82
C GLU A 26 -37.15 1.96 11.28
N THR A 27 -37.55 0.87 11.94
CA THR A 27 -38.05 0.93 13.34
C THR A 27 -36.94 1.16 14.35
N GLU A 28 -35.72 0.85 14.02
CA GLU A 28 -34.49 1.00 14.82
C GLU A 28 -33.96 2.44 14.80
N VAL A 29 -34.31 3.23 13.78
CA VAL A 29 -33.78 4.57 13.58
C VAL A 29 -34.50 5.56 14.53
N HIS A 30 -33.72 6.27 15.33
CA HIS A 30 -34.15 7.32 16.24
C HIS A 30 -34.31 8.64 15.50
N ASP A 31 -33.29 9.05 14.79
CA ASP A 31 -33.24 10.29 14.00
C ASP A 31 -32.34 10.14 12.78
N VAL A 32 -32.57 10.99 11.76
CA VAL A 32 -31.73 11.08 10.56
C VAL A 32 -31.27 12.52 10.40
N ASN A 33 -29.98 12.75 10.50
CA ASN A 33 -29.33 14.04 10.48
C ASN A 33 -28.64 14.28 9.14
N ARG A 34 -28.79 15.51 8.61
CA ARG A 34 -28.14 15.96 7.40
C ARG A 34 -26.75 16.51 7.71
N VAL A 35 -25.73 16.10 6.96
CA VAL A 35 -24.36 16.58 7.09
C VAL A 35 -24.01 17.40 5.86
N GLU A 36 -23.94 18.72 6.01
CA GLU A 36 -23.68 19.64 4.89
C GLU A 36 -22.19 19.89 4.64
N THR A 37 -21.34 19.45 5.55
CA THR A 37 -19.89 19.58 5.47
C THR A 37 -19.22 18.23 5.20
N SER A 38 -18.01 18.27 4.66
CA SER A 38 -17.28 17.02 4.34
C SER A 38 -17.04 16.16 5.59
N LEU A 39 -17.38 14.89 5.52
CA LEU A 39 -17.11 13.87 6.55
C LEU A 39 -15.62 13.65 6.83
N PHE A 40 -14.74 14.10 5.93
CA PHE A 40 -13.28 13.98 6.12
C PHE A 40 -12.71 15.07 7.04
N ARG A 41 -13.50 16.05 7.48
CA ARG A 41 -13.04 17.11 8.38
C ARG A 41 -13.19 16.68 9.84
N THR A 42 -12.16 16.91 10.64
CA THR A 42 -12.23 16.66 12.10
C THR A 42 -13.38 17.39 12.76
N GLN A 43 -13.64 18.63 12.36
CA GLN A 43 -14.74 19.42 12.92
C GLN A 43 -16.10 18.76 12.69
N THR A 44 -16.35 18.24 11.49
CA THR A 44 -17.59 17.51 11.15
C THR A 44 -17.76 16.26 12.02
N ILE A 45 -16.68 15.50 12.23
CA ILE A 45 -16.70 14.32 13.10
C ILE A 45 -17.06 14.69 14.55
N LYS A 46 -16.51 15.78 15.07
CA LYS A 46 -16.85 16.28 16.42
C LYS A 46 -18.31 16.74 16.53
N GLU A 47 -18.82 17.39 15.50
CA GLU A 47 -20.23 17.81 15.43
C GLU A 47 -21.17 16.61 15.40
N ILE A 48 -20.86 15.57 14.59
CA ILE A 48 -21.62 14.31 14.56
C ILE A 48 -21.62 13.66 15.95
N ALA A 49 -20.44 13.52 16.57
CA ALA A 49 -20.31 12.91 17.89
C ALA A 49 -21.11 13.69 18.97
N ALA A 50 -21.16 15.04 18.90
CA ALA A 50 -21.93 15.86 19.81
C ALA A 50 -23.44 15.73 19.60
N GLN A 51 -23.90 15.62 18.36
CA GLN A 51 -25.31 15.51 17.99
C GLN A 51 -25.89 14.10 18.19
N ALA A 52 -25.08 13.06 18.10
CA ALA A 52 -25.53 11.69 18.27
C ALA A 52 -26.08 11.45 19.68
N THR A 53 -27.36 11.07 19.79
CA THR A 53 -28.05 10.87 21.08
C THR A 53 -28.45 9.43 21.33
N ALA A 54 -28.58 8.62 20.29
CA ALA A 54 -28.93 7.20 20.37
C ALA A 54 -27.73 6.33 20.79
N GLU A 55 -27.98 5.08 21.12
CA GLU A 55 -26.99 4.10 21.57
C GLU A 55 -25.95 3.80 20.49
N TYR A 56 -26.39 3.78 19.23
CA TYR A 56 -25.55 3.57 18.06
C TYR A 56 -25.62 4.75 17.10
N THR A 57 -24.55 4.96 16.34
CA THR A 57 -24.44 5.99 15.32
C THR A 57 -24.10 5.36 13.99
N LEU A 58 -24.97 5.54 12.99
CA LEU A 58 -24.70 5.16 11.61
C LEU A 58 -24.23 6.38 10.82
N ILE A 59 -23.04 6.31 10.23
CA ILE A 59 -22.53 7.30 9.29
C ILE A 59 -22.50 6.67 7.91
N TYR A 60 -23.25 7.24 6.97
CA TYR A 60 -23.17 6.88 5.56
C TYR A 60 -22.17 7.81 4.89
N THR A 61 -21.18 7.27 4.17
CA THR A 61 -20.04 8.07 3.67
C THR A 61 -20.20 8.54 2.22
N LYS A 62 -21.27 8.14 1.54
CA LYS A 62 -21.56 8.49 0.14
C LYS A 62 -22.80 9.37 0.01
N GLU A 63 -22.92 10.04 -1.13
CA GLU A 63 -24.09 10.84 -1.49
C GLU A 63 -25.11 10.07 -2.36
N THR A 64 -24.73 8.89 -2.84
CA THR A 64 -25.58 8.01 -3.64
C THR A 64 -26.63 7.29 -2.79
N PRO A 65 -27.74 6.79 -3.37
CA PRO A 65 -28.76 6.11 -2.59
C PRO A 65 -28.25 4.86 -1.88
N LEU A 66 -28.55 4.75 -0.60
CA LEU A 66 -28.36 3.57 0.24
C LEU A 66 -29.62 2.71 0.20
N ARG A 67 -29.48 1.41 0.02
CA ARG A 67 -30.53 0.43 0.19
C ARG A 67 -30.09 -0.62 1.22
N LEU A 68 -30.78 -0.67 2.35
CA LEU A 68 -30.50 -1.67 3.38
C LEU A 68 -30.97 -3.07 2.96
N GLY A 69 -30.22 -4.08 3.35
CA GLY A 69 -30.62 -5.49 3.25
C GLY A 69 -31.68 -5.88 4.28
N TYR A 70 -32.23 -7.07 4.13
CA TYR A 70 -33.25 -7.59 5.05
C TYR A 70 -32.71 -7.68 6.48
N LEU A 71 -33.36 -7.00 7.42
CA LEU A 71 -33.01 -6.93 8.85
C LEU A 71 -31.54 -6.48 9.11
N ALA A 72 -30.97 -5.67 8.23
CA ALA A 72 -29.56 -5.29 8.32
C ALA A 72 -29.24 -4.48 9.60
N LEU A 73 -30.10 -3.53 9.98
CA LEU A 73 -29.90 -2.73 11.19
C LEU A 73 -30.01 -3.56 12.46
N GLN A 74 -31.03 -4.45 12.54
CA GLN A 74 -31.20 -5.39 13.65
C GLN A 74 -29.98 -6.29 13.79
N ARG A 75 -29.42 -6.75 12.65
CA ARG A 75 -28.22 -7.58 12.66
C ARG A 75 -27.00 -6.84 13.19
N LEU A 76 -26.78 -5.59 12.75
CA LEU A 76 -25.70 -4.75 13.25
C LEU A 76 -25.84 -4.46 14.75
N ILE A 77 -27.03 -4.10 15.22
CA ILE A 77 -27.29 -3.91 16.66
C ILE A 77 -26.93 -5.17 17.45
N ARG A 78 -27.41 -6.34 17.01
CA ARG A 78 -27.16 -7.59 17.74
C ARG A 78 -25.66 -7.90 17.84
N ILE A 79 -24.91 -7.72 16.76
CA ILE A 79 -23.45 -7.92 16.77
C ILE A 79 -22.76 -6.91 17.68
N ALA A 80 -23.19 -5.64 17.65
CA ALA A 80 -22.65 -4.61 18.53
C ALA A 80 -22.89 -4.91 20.01
N GLU A 81 -24.11 -5.39 20.37
CA GLU A 81 -24.45 -5.81 21.73
C GLU A 81 -23.59 -7.01 22.18
N ASP A 82 -23.41 -8.00 21.31
CA ASP A 82 -22.71 -9.25 21.64
C ASP A 82 -21.18 -9.05 21.75
N THR A 83 -20.59 -8.13 20.98
CA THR A 83 -19.13 -7.93 20.89
C THR A 83 -18.61 -6.72 21.65
N GLY A 84 -19.44 -5.68 21.84
CA GLY A 84 -18.99 -4.41 22.38
C GLY A 84 -18.04 -3.64 21.45
N ALA A 85 -17.98 -3.99 20.15
CA ALA A 85 -17.13 -3.33 19.17
C ALA A 85 -17.40 -1.82 19.08
N GLY A 86 -16.36 -1.03 18.87
CA GLY A 86 -16.47 0.42 18.70
C GLY A 86 -16.97 0.84 17.33
N LEU A 87 -16.65 0.05 16.30
CA LEU A 87 -17.08 0.21 14.92
C LEU A 87 -17.38 -1.14 14.28
N LEU A 88 -18.55 -1.26 13.67
CA LEU A 88 -18.88 -2.34 12.74
C LEU A 88 -18.93 -1.80 11.31
N TYR A 89 -18.47 -2.62 10.36
CA TYR A 89 -18.59 -2.40 8.93
C TYR A 89 -18.82 -3.74 8.24
N ALA A 90 -19.42 -3.72 7.04
CA ALA A 90 -19.93 -4.96 6.46
C ALA A 90 -19.64 -5.07 4.96
N ASP A 91 -19.71 -6.29 4.45
CA ASP A 91 -19.77 -6.55 3.02
C ASP A 91 -21.03 -5.89 2.43
N HIS A 92 -20.94 -5.53 1.16
CA HIS A 92 -22.04 -4.86 0.48
C HIS A 92 -22.14 -5.25 -0.99
N TYR A 93 -23.20 -4.80 -1.63
CA TYR A 93 -23.34 -4.85 -3.07
C TYR A 93 -23.09 -3.48 -3.67
N GLN A 94 -22.34 -3.42 -4.77
CA GLN A 94 -22.20 -2.22 -5.60
C GLN A 94 -23.12 -2.35 -6.83
N VAL A 95 -23.88 -1.31 -7.08
CA VAL A 95 -24.73 -1.22 -8.28
C VAL A 95 -23.97 -0.45 -9.33
N ARG A 96 -23.59 -1.14 -10.43
CA ARG A 96 -22.94 -0.58 -11.61
C ARG A 96 -23.83 -0.84 -12.80
N ASP A 97 -24.16 0.18 -13.58
CA ASP A 97 -25.01 0.07 -14.77
C ASP A 97 -26.35 -0.66 -14.52
N GLY A 98 -26.86 -0.56 -13.29
CA GLY A 98 -28.10 -1.22 -12.87
C GLY A 98 -27.96 -2.67 -12.41
N GLU A 99 -26.78 -3.25 -12.46
CA GLU A 99 -26.49 -4.61 -11.98
C GLU A 99 -25.83 -4.58 -10.60
N GLU A 100 -26.27 -5.47 -9.71
CA GLU A 100 -25.65 -5.65 -8.39
C GLU A 100 -24.46 -6.61 -8.48
N GLN A 101 -23.31 -6.15 -7.99
CA GLN A 101 -22.08 -6.94 -7.89
C GLN A 101 -21.66 -7.03 -6.43
N LYS A 102 -21.18 -8.19 -6.01
CA LYS A 102 -20.61 -8.37 -4.66
C LYS A 102 -19.36 -7.53 -4.49
N ALA A 103 -19.31 -6.76 -3.41
CA ALA A 103 -18.16 -5.97 -2.98
C ALA A 103 -17.79 -6.33 -1.53
N PRO A 104 -17.18 -7.52 -1.32
CA PRO A 104 -16.69 -7.89 0.00
C PRO A 104 -15.53 -6.98 0.41
N VAL A 105 -15.51 -6.60 1.68
CA VAL A 105 -14.39 -5.88 2.32
C VAL A 105 -13.50 -6.87 3.07
N ILE A 106 -12.49 -6.37 3.81
CA ILE A 106 -11.52 -7.22 4.51
C ILE A 106 -11.45 -6.89 5.99
N ASP A 107 -10.96 -7.86 6.79
CA ASP A 107 -10.77 -7.69 8.22
C ASP A 107 -9.73 -6.61 8.52
N TYR A 108 -10.04 -5.76 9.50
CA TYR A 108 -9.12 -4.76 10.01
C TYR A 108 -7.99 -5.42 10.82
N GLN A 109 -6.77 -5.00 10.57
CA GLN A 109 -5.58 -5.44 11.31
C GLN A 109 -4.85 -4.22 11.87
N SER A 110 -4.05 -4.39 12.90
CA SER A 110 -3.24 -3.28 13.45
C SER A 110 -2.31 -2.64 12.41
N GLY A 111 -1.94 -3.37 11.37
CA GLY A 111 -1.18 -2.87 10.22
C GLY A 111 -2.03 -2.29 9.08
N ALA A 112 -3.34 -2.24 9.20
CA ALA A 112 -4.22 -1.62 8.20
C ALA A 112 -4.15 -0.08 8.25
N LEU A 113 -2.93 0.46 8.17
CA LEU A 113 -2.64 1.89 8.30
C LEU A 113 -2.81 2.68 7.00
N ARG A 114 -2.94 1.99 5.86
CA ARG A 114 -3.12 2.67 4.58
C ARG A 114 -4.39 3.52 4.58
N ASP A 115 -4.32 4.70 3.99
CA ASP A 115 -5.43 5.65 3.95
C ASP A 115 -6.59 5.24 3.02
N ASP A 116 -6.35 4.29 2.12
CA ASP A 116 -7.32 3.69 1.21
C ASP A 116 -7.95 2.38 1.74
N PHE A 117 -7.84 2.08 3.05
CA PHE A 117 -8.52 0.92 3.63
C PHE A 117 -10.04 1.06 3.46
N ASP A 118 -10.65 0.06 2.84
CA ASP A 118 -12.06 0.08 2.52
C ASP A 118 -12.91 -0.54 3.65
N PHE A 119 -13.72 0.30 4.28
CA PHE A 119 -14.73 -0.10 5.26
C PHE A 119 -16.14 -0.25 4.64
N GLY A 120 -16.26 -0.11 3.31
CA GLY A 120 -17.54 0.16 2.70
C GLY A 120 -18.05 1.57 3.03
N SER A 121 -19.32 1.84 2.75
CA SER A 121 -19.91 3.17 2.91
C SER A 121 -20.77 3.32 4.15
N VAL A 122 -21.11 2.24 4.84
CA VAL A 122 -21.87 2.26 6.10
C VAL A 122 -20.92 1.98 7.27
N LEU A 123 -20.74 3.00 8.12
CA LEU A 123 -19.95 2.90 9.34
C LEU A 123 -20.92 2.91 10.53
N PHE A 124 -20.94 1.83 11.29
CA PHE A 124 -21.86 1.66 12.43
C PHE A 124 -21.10 1.68 13.75
N PHE A 125 -21.17 2.81 14.45
CA PHE A 125 -20.42 3.05 15.68
C PHE A 125 -21.25 2.76 16.93
N ASN A 126 -20.60 2.26 17.97
CA ASN A 126 -21.04 2.48 19.33
C ASN A 126 -20.90 3.98 19.63
N THR A 127 -21.99 4.67 19.99
CA THR A 127 -21.99 6.14 20.16
C THR A 127 -21.04 6.60 21.26
N LYS A 128 -20.91 5.82 22.35
CA LYS A 128 -19.97 6.13 23.42
C LYS A 128 -18.53 6.07 22.91
N ALA A 129 -18.18 5.01 22.17
CA ALA A 129 -16.86 4.87 21.59
C ALA A 129 -16.53 5.99 20.59
N LEU A 130 -17.52 6.40 19.76
CA LEU A 130 -17.39 7.52 18.86
C LEU A 130 -17.09 8.81 19.61
N LYS A 131 -17.87 9.13 20.65
CA LYS A 131 -17.70 10.35 21.47
C LYS A 131 -16.34 10.40 22.15
N GLU A 132 -15.97 9.33 22.85
CA GLU A 132 -14.68 9.24 23.55
C GLU A 132 -13.49 9.35 22.60
N SER A 133 -13.64 8.86 21.37
CA SER A 133 -12.60 8.96 20.34
C SER A 133 -12.56 10.37 19.74
N ALA A 134 -13.71 10.97 19.45
CA ALA A 134 -13.80 12.32 18.91
C ALA A 134 -13.24 13.39 19.87
N GLU A 135 -13.39 13.21 21.19
CA GLU A 135 -12.79 14.08 22.21
C GLU A 135 -11.25 14.04 22.17
N LYS A 136 -10.65 12.92 21.79
CA LYS A 136 -9.20 12.74 21.69
C LYS A 136 -8.57 13.30 20.41
N LEU A 137 -9.39 13.71 19.42
CA LEU A 137 -8.89 14.32 18.19
C LEU A 137 -8.35 15.73 18.50
N THR A 138 -7.03 15.91 18.49
CA THR A 138 -6.39 17.17 18.85
C THR A 138 -6.11 18.08 17.68
N VAL A 139 -5.95 17.52 16.47
CA VAL A 139 -5.65 18.26 15.25
C VAL A 139 -6.93 18.47 14.42
N ASN A 140 -7.08 19.66 13.86
CA ASN A 140 -8.24 19.99 13.04
C ASN A 140 -7.92 19.76 11.54
N TYR A 141 -7.96 18.52 11.11
CA TYR A 141 -7.71 18.12 9.72
C TYR A 141 -8.86 18.53 8.79
N ARG A 142 -8.52 18.86 7.56
CA ARG A 142 -9.45 19.13 6.47
C ARG A 142 -9.81 17.85 5.70
N PHE A 143 -8.86 16.90 5.61
CA PHE A 143 -8.97 15.69 4.80
C PHE A 143 -8.79 14.39 5.59
N ALA A 144 -8.13 14.43 6.75
CA ALA A 144 -7.78 13.24 7.51
C ALA A 144 -8.68 12.99 8.73
N GLY A 145 -9.77 13.73 8.94
CA GLY A 145 -10.55 13.63 10.17
C GLY A 145 -11.17 12.25 10.40
N LEU A 146 -11.75 11.62 9.36
CA LEU A 146 -12.30 10.27 9.48
C LEU A 146 -11.19 9.20 9.60
N TYR A 147 -10.06 9.41 8.93
CA TYR A 147 -8.89 8.57 9.05
C TYR A 147 -8.30 8.62 10.46
N ASP A 148 -8.12 9.82 11.02
CA ASP A 148 -7.63 10.03 12.38
C ASP A 148 -8.58 9.41 13.41
N LEU A 149 -9.92 9.61 13.25
CA LEU A 149 -10.92 9.00 14.11
C LEU A 149 -10.74 7.47 14.20
N ARG A 150 -10.61 6.78 13.07
CA ARG A 150 -10.47 5.31 13.10
C ARG A 150 -9.19 4.86 13.79
N LEU A 151 -8.08 5.59 13.60
CA LEU A 151 -6.80 5.31 14.25
C LEU A 151 -6.91 5.52 15.77
N VAL A 152 -7.52 6.61 16.21
CA VAL A 152 -7.75 6.89 17.64
C VAL A 152 -8.72 5.86 18.23
N LEU A 153 -9.80 5.52 17.54
CA LEU A 153 -10.76 4.50 17.97
C LEU A 153 -10.08 3.14 18.19
N SER A 154 -9.20 2.74 17.27
CA SER A 154 -8.49 1.45 17.32
C SER A 154 -7.54 1.30 18.52
N LEU A 155 -7.22 2.38 19.23
CA LEU A 155 -6.40 2.32 20.45
C LEU A 155 -7.16 1.72 21.64
N SER A 156 -8.48 1.76 21.63
CA SER A 156 -9.31 1.39 22.78
C SER A 156 -10.47 0.46 22.45
N TYR A 157 -10.84 0.36 21.19
CA TYR A 157 -12.00 -0.39 20.72
C TYR A 157 -11.67 -1.24 19.52
N GLU A 158 -12.41 -2.35 19.35
CA GLU A 158 -12.32 -3.19 18.17
C GLU A 158 -13.06 -2.55 16.99
N LEU A 159 -12.46 -2.66 15.79
CA LEU A 159 -13.08 -2.37 14.50
C LEU A 159 -13.40 -3.73 13.85
N LEU A 160 -14.66 -4.10 13.84
CA LEU A 160 -15.09 -5.46 13.51
C LEU A 160 -15.76 -5.50 12.14
N HIS A 161 -15.25 -6.37 11.27
CA HIS A 161 -15.83 -6.70 9.98
C HIS A 161 -16.96 -7.72 10.14
N VAL A 162 -18.11 -7.39 9.58
CA VAL A 162 -19.25 -8.30 9.44
C VAL A 162 -19.25 -8.86 8.02
N GLY A 163 -18.79 -10.10 7.84
CA GLY A 163 -18.70 -10.77 6.54
C GLY A 163 -20.06 -11.15 5.96
N GLU A 164 -21.03 -10.25 6.04
CA GLU A 164 -22.41 -10.41 5.56
C GLU A 164 -22.76 -9.22 4.65
N PHE A 165 -23.46 -9.48 3.54
CA PHE A 165 -23.89 -8.45 2.58
C PHE A 165 -25.13 -7.73 3.12
N LEU A 166 -24.92 -6.65 3.87
CA LEU A 166 -25.98 -5.99 4.64
C LEU A 166 -26.63 -4.80 3.91
N TYR A 167 -26.06 -4.31 2.82
CA TYR A 167 -26.62 -3.19 2.06
C TYR A 167 -26.14 -3.16 0.62
N SER A 168 -26.81 -2.34 -0.21
CA SER A 168 -26.40 -2.03 -1.56
C SER A 168 -26.18 -0.52 -1.71
N GLU A 169 -25.17 -0.13 -2.48
CA GLU A 169 -24.88 1.26 -2.83
C GLU A 169 -24.68 1.43 -4.32
N VAL A 170 -24.95 2.61 -4.85
CA VAL A 170 -24.61 2.95 -6.25
C VAL A 170 -23.16 3.40 -6.27
N GLU A 171 -22.35 2.83 -7.16
CA GLU A 171 -20.98 3.26 -7.34
C GLU A 171 -20.93 4.56 -8.15
N GLU A 172 -20.27 5.57 -7.62
CA GLU A 172 -19.85 6.77 -8.33
C GLU A 172 -18.35 6.89 -8.29
N ASP A 173 -17.70 6.99 -9.45
CA ASP A 173 -16.27 7.26 -9.56
C ASP A 173 -16.03 8.78 -9.54
N CYS A 174 -15.77 9.33 -8.37
CA CYS A 174 -15.48 10.76 -8.16
C CYS A 174 -13.96 11.08 -8.19
N ARG A 175 -13.12 10.16 -8.67
CA ARG A 175 -11.67 10.32 -8.66
C ARG A 175 -11.18 11.30 -9.72
N THR A 176 -10.21 12.11 -9.35
CA THR A 176 -9.52 13.04 -10.26
C THR A 176 -8.26 12.43 -10.90
N SER A 177 -7.74 11.32 -10.33
CA SER A 177 -6.47 10.70 -10.73
C SER A 177 -6.59 9.65 -11.85
N GLY A 178 -7.79 9.14 -12.12
CA GLY A 178 -8.02 8.10 -13.12
C GLY A 178 -7.63 6.67 -12.69
N GLU A 179 -6.63 6.49 -11.83
CA GLU A 179 -6.23 5.18 -11.28
C GLU A 179 -6.07 5.24 -9.75
N ARG A 180 -6.96 4.55 -9.03
CA ARG A 180 -6.97 4.48 -7.55
C ARG A 180 -5.64 4.03 -6.95
N GLN A 181 -4.93 3.18 -7.65
CA GLN A 181 -3.66 2.61 -7.21
C GLN A 181 -2.59 3.66 -6.93
N PHE A 182 -2.62 4.82 -7.59
CA PHE A 182 -1.60 5.87 -7.49
C PHE A 182 -2.04 7.11 -6.71
N ASP A 183 -3.23 7.12 -6.11
CA ASP A 183 -3.72 8.27 -5.36
C ASP A 183 -2.79 8.70 -4.22
N TYR A 184 -2.09 7.75 -3.60
CA TYR A 184 -1.17 7.99 -2.49
C TYR A 184 0.13 8.70 -2.88
N VAL A 185 0.47 8.76 -4.17
CA VAL A 185 1.66 9.45 -4.71
C VAL A 185 1.33 10.55 -5.70
N ASP A 186 0.06 10.76 -6.04
CA ASP A 186 -0.37 11.80 -6.97
C ASP A 186 -0.12 13.19 -6.38
N PRO A 187 0.70 14.06 -7.02
CA PRO A 187 1.01 15.40 -6.51
C PRO A 187 -0.23 16.28 -6.29
N ARG A 188 -1.33 16.03 -7.00
CA ARG A 188 -2.60 16.76 -6.85
C ARG A 188 -3.26 16.52 -5.48
N ASN A 189 -2.94 15.40 -4.84
CA ASN A 189 -3.44 15.00 -3.53
C ASN A 189 -2.48 15.36 -2.38
N ARG A 190 -1.45 16.21 -2.61
CA ARG A 190 -0.35 16.43 -1.65
C ARG A 190 -0.82 16.93 -0.28
N GLU A 191 -1.76 17.87 -0.23
CA GLU A 191 -2.30 18.38 1.05
C GLU A 191 -2.96 17.26 1.86
N ARG A 192 -3.75 16.40 1.20
CA ARG A 192 -4.38 15.24 1.83
C ARG A 192 -3.33 14.24 2.33
N GLN A 193 -2.31 13.96 1.52
CA GLN A 193 -1.23 13.03 1.89
C GLN A 193 -0.47 13.49 3.14
N ILE A 194 -0.20 14.81 3.26
CA ILE A 194 0.47 15.40 4.43
C ILE A 194 -0.37 15.20 5.70
N GLU A 195 -1.68 15.48 5.65
CA GLU A 195 -2.55 15.28 6.81
C GLU A 195 -2.67 13.79 7.21
N MET A 196 -2.78 12.88 6.22
CA MET A 196 -2.82 11.44 6.47
C MET A 196 -1.51 10.94 7.10
N GLU A 197 -0.35 11.43 6.60
CA GLU A 197 0.96 11.12 7.18
C GLU A 197 1.05 11.60 8.62
N GLN A 198 0.58 12.81 8.91
CA GLN A 198 0.60 13.39 10.25
C GLN A 198 -0.26 12.55 11.22
N ALA A 199 -1.49 12.23 10.85
CA ALA A 199 -2.38 11.41 11.66
C ALA A 199 -1.81 10.00 11.91
N CYS A 200 -1.25 9.36 10.88
CA CYS A 200 -0.59 8.06 11.01
C CYS A 200 0.63 8.14 11.95
N THR A 201 1.44 9.20 11.85
CA THR A 201 2.62 9.41 12.69
C THR A 201 2.24 9.52 14.16
N GLU A 202 1.22 10.28 14.49
CA GLU A 202 0.73 10.39 15.89
C GLU A 202 0.20 9.05 16.40
N HIS A 203 -0.51 8.28 15.58
CA HIS A 203 -0.93 6.93 15.92
C HIS A 203 0.27 6.01 16.20
N LEU A 204 1.30 6.03 15.32
CA LEU A 204 2.52 5.23 15.52
C LEU A 204 3.23 5.57 16.82
N LYS A 205 3.27 6.86 17.20
CA LYS A 205 3.80 7.29 18.50
C LYS A 205 2.95 6.73 19.65
N ALA A 206 1.63 6.82 19.54
CA ALA A 206 0.71 6.34 20.59
C ALA A 206 0.84 4.84 20.85
N ILE A 207 1.05 4.02 19.80
CA ILE A 207 1.24 2.56 19.94
C ILE A 207 2.69 2.15 20.22
N GLY A 208 3.64 3.09 20.22
CA GLY A 208 5.07 2.81 20.40
C GLY A 208 5.77 2.21 19.18
N GLY A 209 5.19 2.36 17.99
CA GLY A 209 5.71 1.85 16.72
C GLY A 209 6.49 2.87 15.87
N TRP A 210 6.52 4.13 16.31
CA TRP A 210 7.28 5.18 15.66
C TRP A 210 8.78 5.01 15.88
N LEU A 211 9.59 5.26 14.86
CA LEU A 211 11.05 5.17 14.92
C LEU A 211 11.68 6.54 14.70
N GLU A 212 12.62 6.88 15.57
CA GLU A 212 13.50 8.06 15.41
C GLU A 212 14.30 7.97 14.11
N PRO A 213 14.68 9.09 13.46
CA PRO A 213 15.47 9.11 12.22
C PRO A 213 16.95 8.77 12.45
N THR A 214 17.21 7.70 13.22
CA THR A 214 18.54 7.17 13.52
C THR A 214 18.74 5.85 12.79
N PHE A 215 19.92 5.65 12.19
CA PHE A 215 20.20 4.51 11.34
C PHE A 215 21.52 3.85 11.71
N GLU A 216 21.57 2.52 11.53
CA GLU A 216 22.81 1.76 11.61
C GLU A 216 23.71 2.14 10.42
N SER A 217 25.01 2.31 10.68
CA SER A 217 26.01 2.55 9.64
C SER A 217 26.25 1.30 8.79
N ILE A 218 26.64 1.50 7.54
CA ILE A 218 26.99 0.43 6.61
C ILE A 218 28.45 0.59 6.22
N ASP A 219 29.20 -0.50 6.32
CA ASP A 219 30.55 -0.59 5.75
C ASP A 219 30.49 -1.34 4.42
N PHE A 220 30.82 -0.66 3.34
CA PHE A 220 30.92 -1.25 2.01
C PHE A 220 32.31 -1.85 1.71
N GLY A 221 33.25 -1.84 2.66
CA GLY A 221 34.67 -2.00 2.38
C GLY A 221 35.23 -3.40 2.27
N ALA A 222 34.51 -4.47 2.69
CA ALA A 222 35.20 -5.74 2.99
C ALA A 222 34.60 -7.00 2.33
N ASP A 223 33.68 -6.91 1.39
CA ASP A 223 32.80 -8.04 1.11
C ASP A 223 33.29 -9.03 0.04
N GLY A 224 34.45 -8.77 -0.61
CA GLY A 224 35.08 -9.72 -1.55
C GLY A 224 34.25 -10.04 -2.80
N PHE A 225 33.37 -9.13 -3.25
CA PHE A 225 32.59 -9.32 -4.47
C PHE A 225 33.44 -9.10 -5.73
N GLU A 226 33.37 -10.02 -6.69
CA GLU A 226 34.03 -9.86 -7.99
C GLU A 226 33.32 -8.82 -8.88
N THR A 227 32.03 -8.64 -8.66
CA THR A 227 31.14 -7.75 -9.42
C THR A 227 30.55 -6.70 -8.47
N GLU A 228 30.58 -5.44 -8.88
CA GLU A 228 30.04 -4.35 -8.07
C GLU A 228 28.52 -4.36 -8.04
N ALA A 229 27.87 -4.55 -9.18
CA ALA A 229 26.42 -4.59 -9.26
C ALA A 229 25.93 -5.77 -10.10
N SER A 230 24.81 -6.37 -9.68
CA SER A 230 24.05 -7.33 -10.47
C SER A 230 22.65 -6.79 -10.70
N VAL A 231 22.24 -6.71 -11.97
CA VAL A 231 20.82 -6.53 -12.29
C VAL A 231 20.14 -7.87 -12.21
N ILE A 232 19.03 -7.98 -11.51
CA ILE A 232 18.26 -9.23 -11.34
C ILE A 232 16.92 -9.06 -12.03
N ILE A 233 16.62 -9.98 -12.96
CA ILE A 233 15.34 -10.03 -13.70
C ILE A 233 14.68 -11.39 -13.44
N PRO A 234 13.70 -11.48 -12.53
CA PRO A 234 12.78 -12.62 -12.52
C PRO A 234 11.88 -12.58 -13.74
N VAL A 235 11.73 -13.70 -14.43
CA VAL A 235 10.89 -13.76 -15.64
C VAL A 235 10.11 -15.08 -15.71
N ARG A 236 8.88 -14.99 -16.21
CA ARG A 236 8.07 -16.13 -16.62
C ARG A 236 7.10 -15.71 -17.72
N ASN A 237 7.22 -16.36 -18.89
CA ASN A 237 6.35 -16.11 -20.04
C ASN A 237 6.33 -14.64 -20.47
N ARG A 238 7.47 -14.15 -20.96
CA ARG A 238 7.68 -12.76 -21.40
C ARG A 238 8.48 -12.70 -22.71
N ALA A 239 8.25 -13.63 -23.64
CA ALA A 239 8.97 -13.71 -24.92
C ALA A 239 8.98 -12.41 -25.72
N THR A 240 7.89 -11.60 -25.60
CA THR A 240 7.74 -10.33 -26.32
C THR A 240 8.48 -9.15 -25.72
N THR A 241 8.87 -9.22 -24.42
CA THR A 241 9.42 -8.07 -23.71
C THR A 241 10.83 -8.27 -23.19
N ILE A 242 11.20 -9.51 -22.86
CA ILE A 242 12.46 -9.83 -22.19
C ILE A 242 13.70 -9.38 -22.97
N GLU A 243 13.69 -9.45 -24.30
CA GLU A 243 14.83 -9.01 -25.12
C GLU A 243 15.13 -7.52 -24.93
N ALA A 244 14.08 -6.68 -24.90
CA ALA A 244 14.26 -5.25 -24.70
C ALA A 244 14.78 -4.94 -23.29
N ALA A 245 14.29 -5.64 -22.26
CA ALA A 245 14.78 -5.52 -20.89
C ALA A 245 16.26 -5.88 -20.78
N ILE A 246 16.68 -7.04 -21.33
CA ILE A 246 18.09 -7.47 -21.35
C ILE A 246 18.98 -6.44 -22.05
N ARG A 247 18.57 -5.94 -23.23
CA ARG A 247 19.33 -4.94 -23.98
C ARG A 247 19.47 -3.62 -23.20
N SER A 248 18.46 -3.20 -22.44
CA SER A 248 18.53 -1.98 -21.63
C SER A 248 19.56 -2.09 -20.48
N VAL A 249 19.84 -3.31 -20.03
CA VAL A 249 20.91 -3.60 -19.06
C VAL A 249 22.27 -3.66 -19.74
N LEU A 250 22.40 -4.41 -20.84
CA LEU A 250 23.68 -4.62 -21.49
C LEU A 250 24.27 -3.36 -22.15
N CYS A 251 23.44 -2.35 -22.42
CA CYS A 251 23.91 -1.03 -22.89
C CYS A 251 24.44 -0.11 -21.78
N GLN A 252 24.34 -0.51 -20.50
CA GLN A 252 24.78 0.34 -19.38
C GLN A 252 26.29 0.61 -19.44
N LYS A 253 26.65 1.87 -19.19
CA LYS A 253 28.03 2.37 -19.11
C LYS A 253 28.38 2.64 -17.66
N THR A 254 29.30 1.89 -17.10
CA THR A 254 29.71 1.96 -15.70
C THR A 254 31.22 2.01 -15.56
N ALA A 255 31.71 2.65 -14.49
CA ALA A 255 33.12 2.62 -14.11
C ALA A 255 33.52 1.34 -13.35
N PHE A 256 32.60 0.41 -13.18
CA PHE A 256 32.76 -0.82 -12.41
C PHE A 256 32.26 -2.02 -13.22
N LYS A 257 32.60 -3.22 -12.76
CA LYS A 257 32.07 -4.47 -13.34
C LYS A 257 30.64 -4.70 -12.87
N PHE A 258 29.76 -5.03 -13.80
CA PHE A 258 28.40 -5.47 -13.52
C PHE A 258 28.04 -6.73 -14.34
N ASN A 259 27.02 -7.42 -13.90
CA ASN A 259 26.41 -8.52 -14.63
C ASN A 259 24.87 -8.46 -14.58
N LEU A 260 24.24 -9.31 -15.35
CA LEU A 260 22.81 -9.50 -15.43
C LEU A 260 22.48 -10.94 -15.06
N ILE A 261 21.66 -11.13 -14.03
CA ILE A 261 21.17 -12.44 -13.59
C ILE A 261 19.70 -12.55 -13.97
N VAL A 262 19.39 -13.38 -14.95
CA VAL A 262 18.02 -13.64 -15.38
C VAL A 262 17.55 -14.95 -14.75
N ILE A 263 16.48 -14.90 -13.98
CA ILE A 263 15.88 -16.09 -13.37
C ILE A 263 14.62 -16.45 -14.17
N ASP A 264 14.76 -17.41 -15.08
CA ASP A 264 13.68 -17.94 -15.89
C ASP A 264 12.88 -18.98 -15.10
N ASN A 265 11.76 -18.56 -14.55
CA ASN A 265 10.92 -19.40 -13.71
C ASN A 265 10.02 -20.33 -14.55
N HIS A 266 10.64 -21.26 -15.28
CA HIS A 266 9.98 -22.27 -16.12
C HIS A 266 9.07 -21.67 -17.19
N SER A 267 9.58 -20.79 -18.01
CA SER A 267 8.84 -20.22 -19.15
C SER A 267 8.55 -21.29 -20.21
N THR A 268 7.44 -21.13 -20.93
CA THR A 268 6.93 -22.07 -21.93
C THR A 268 6.49 -21.40 -23.25
N ASP A 269 6.75 -20.09 -23.39
CA ASP A 269 6.27 -19.27 -24.51
C ASP A 269 7.38 -18.84 -25.48
N GLY A 270 8.59 -19.37 -25.34
CA GLY A 270 9.77 -18.95 -26.10
C GLY A 270 10.66 -17.93 -25.37
N THR A 271 10.36 -17.57 -24.11
CA THR A 271 11.19 -16.68 -23.30
C THR A 271 12.62 -17.22 -23.11
N THR A 272 12.75 -18.52 -22.83
CA THR A 272 14.05 -19.20 -22.64
C THR A 272 14.94 -19.04 -23.88
N GLU A 273 14.39 -19.28 -25.07
CA GLU A 273 15.10 -19.15 -26.35
C GLU A 273 15.51 -17.70 -26.65
N MET A 274 14.70 -16.71 -26.18
CA MET A 274 15.06 -15.29 -26.30
C MET A 274 16.23 -14.93 -25.39
N ILE A 275 16.28 -15.46 -24.17
CA ILE A 275 17.40 -15.26 -23.24
C ILE A 275 18.67 -15.91 -23.78
N ASP A 276 18.58 -17.11 -24.35
CA ASP A 276 19.72 -17.88 -24.90
C ASP A 276 20.45 -17.16 -26.05
N ARG A 277 19.81 -16.18 -26.69
CA ARG A 277 20.47 -15.32 -27.71
C ARG A 277 21.61 -14.48 -27.13
N PHE A 278 21.61 -14.27 -25.82
CA PHE A 278 22.62 -13.48 -25.10
C PHE A 278 23.66 -14.32 -24.36
N LYS A 279 23.67 -15.66 -24.51
CA LYS A 279 24.54 -16.58 -23.77
C LYS A 279 26.03 -16.35 -24.00
N ASP A 280 26.40 -15.72 -25.14
CA ASP A 280 27.79 -15.42 -25.48
C ASP A 280 28.29 -14.09 -24.84
N ASP A 281 27.44 -13.32 -24.20
CA ASP A 281 27.84 -12.15 -23.39
C ASP A 281 28.20 -12.62 -21.98
N GLU A 282 29.47 -12.54 -21.61
CA GLU A 282 30.00 -12.98 -20.31
C GLU A 282 29.30 -12.34 -19.10
N ARG A 283 28.60 -11.23 -19.30
CA ARG A 283 27.83 -10.56 -18.24
C ARG A 283 26.49 -11.23 -17.95
N VAL A 284 26.00 -12.09 -18.85
CA VAL A 284 24.67 -12.71 -18.70
C VAL A 284 24.75 -14.04 -17.98
N VAL A 285 24.07 -14.14 -16.87
CA VAL A 285 23.90 -15.36 -16.08
C VAL A 285 22.44 -15.79 -16.17
N HIS A 286 22.17 -16.87 -16.88
CA HIS A 286 20.82 -17.44 -17.02
C HIS A 286 20.64 -18.57 -16.02
N LEU A 287 19.65 -18.45 -15.13
CA LEU A 287 19.32 -19.43 -14.11
C LEU A 287 17.89 -19.93 -14.28
N ILE A 288 17.73 -21.25 -14.33
CA ILE A 288 16.42 -21.91 -14.27
C ILE A 288 16.33 -22.60 -12.91
N PRO A 289 15.34 -22.26 -12.04
CA PRO A 289 15.20 -22.90 -10.74
C PRO A 289 14.99 -24.41 -10.87
N THR A 290 15.54 -25.18 -9.94
CA THR A 290 15.21 -26.62 -9.82
C THR A 290 13.86 -26.88 -9.16
N ARG A 291 13.29 -25.84 -8.52
CA ARG A 291 12.00 -25.85 -7.82
C ARG A 291 10.92 -25.20 -8.69
N ASN A 292 9.67 -25.67 -8.56
CA ASN A 292 8.51 -25.16 -9.32
C ASN A 292 7.59 -24.27 -8.47
N ASP A 293 7.95 -24.01 -7.21
CA ASP A 293 7.14 -23.27 -6.24
C ASP A 293 7.68 -21.85 -5.95
N LEU A 294 8.54 -21.32 -6.80
CA LEU A 294 9.05 -19.97 -6.61
C LEU A 294 8.04 -18.92 -7.12
N GLY A 295 7.74 -17.96 -6.25
CA GLY A 295 7.20 -16.67 -6.63
C GLY A 295 8.32 -15.70 -7.05
N ILE A 296 7.96 -14.44 -7.31
CA ILE A 296 8.92 -13.37 -7.66
C ILE A 296 9.99 -13.24 -6.57
N GLY A 297 9.57 -13.20 -5.29
CA GLY A 297 10.52 -13.10 -4.17
C GLY A 297 11.44 -14.32 -4.04
N GLY A 298 10.95 -15.53 -4.38
CA GLY A 298 11.77 -16.74 -4.44
C GLY A 298 12.82 -16.68 -5.55
N CYS A 299 12.45 -16.18 -6.73
CA CYS A 299 13.39 -15.93 -7.82
C CYS A 299 14.44 -14.88 -7.45
N TRP A 300 14.04 -13.80 -6.78
CA TRP A 300 14.96 -12.81 -6.23
C TRP A 300 15.96 -13.43 -5.28
N ASN A 301 15.51 -14.26 -4.32
CA ASN A 301 16.41 -14.97 -3.40
C ASN A 301 17.41 -15.87 -4.14
N LEU A 302 16.96 -16.58 -5.18
CA LEU A 302 17.85 -17.41 -5.99
C LEU A 302 18.94 -16.56 -6.65
N GLY A 303 18.59 -15.43 -7.26
CA GLY A 303 19.56 -14.51 -7.87
C GLY A 303 20.53 -13.92 -6.85
N VAL A 304 20.03 -13.42 -5.72
CA VAL A 304 20.82 -12.80 -4.65
C VAL A 304 21.76 -13.79 -3.97
N GLN A 305 21.35 -15.05 -3.79
CA GLN A 305 22.17 -16.09 -3.19
C GLN A 305 23.19 -16.70 -4.17
N SER A 306 23.06 -16.42 -5.47
CA SER A 306 24.05 -16.85 -6.47
C SER A 306 25.44 -16.31 -6.14
N ALA A 307 26.46 -17.13 -6.37
CA ALA A 307 27.87 -16.70 -6.26
C ALA A 307 28.21 -15.58 -7.27
N ALA A 308 27.50 -15.50 -8.38
CA ALA A 308 27.67 -14.45 -9.38
C ALA A 308 27.07 -13.10 -8.96
N CYS A 309 26.25 -13.04 -7.88
CA CYS A 309 25.60 -11.80 -7.45
C CYS A 309 26.61 -10.81 -6.89
N GLY A 310 26.59 -9.58 -7.42
CA GLY A 310 27.46 -8.48 -7.01
C GLY A 310 27.09 -7.86 -5.66
N LYS A 311 27.91 -6.87 -5.26
CA LYS A 311 27.76 -6.13 -4.02
C LYS A 311 26.41 -5.44 -3.91
N PHE A 312 25.87 -4.93 -5.00
CA PHE A 312 24.55 -4.32 -5.10
C PHE A 312 23.66 -5.12 -6.05
N ALA A 313 22.51 -5.53 -5.56
CA ALA A 313 21.47 -6.19 -6.35
C ALA A 313 20.43 -5.16 -6.81
N VAL A 314 20.24 -5.00 -8.10
CA VAL A 314 19.43 -3.95 -8.72
C VAL A 314 18.27 -4.57 -9.48
N GLN A 315 17.06 -4.03 -9.28
CA GLN A 315 15.85 -4.50 -9.95
C GLN A 315 15.77 -4.03 -11.39
N LEU A 316 15.30 -4.95 -12.25
CA LEU A 316 14.59 -4.64 -13.48
C LEU A 316 13.49 -5.69 -13.69
N ASP A 317 12.27 -5.25 -13.97
CA ASP A 317 11.17 -6.15 -14.33
C ASP A 317 11.29 -6.57 -15.80
N SER A 318 10.83 -7.77 -16.14
CA SER A 318 11.05 -8.38 -17.44
C SER A 318 10.30 -7.72 -18.61
N ASP A 319 9.43 -6.78 -18.30
CA ASP A 319 8.63 -5.99 -19.27
C ASP A 319 8.92 -4.49 -19.25
N ASP A 320 9.89 -4.05 -18.42
CA ASP A 320 10.28 -2.65 -18.26
C ASP A 320 11.69 -2.35 -18.80
N LEU A 321 12.09 -1.07 -18.74
CA LEU A 321 13.39 -0.62 -19.24
C LEU A 321 14.08 0.35 -18.27
N TYR A 322 15.41 0.32 -18.22
CA TYR A 322 16.16 1.47 -17.71
C TYR A 322 16.03 2.65 -18.66
N LYS A 323 15.99 3.87 -18.11
CA LYS A 323 15.75 5.10 -18.89
C LYS A 323 16.87 5.36 -19.87
N ASP A 324 18.11 5.18 -19.45
CA ASP A 324 19.31 5.49 -20.26
C ASP A 324 20.51 4.63 -19.88
N GLU A 325 21.62 4.84 -20.54
CA GLU A 325 22.87 4.06 -20.39
C GLU A 325 23.67 4.36 -19.11
N HIS A 326 23.22 5.30 -18.26
CA HIS A 326 23.88 5.70 -17.01
C HIS A 326 23.06 5.36 -15.75
N THR A 327 21.90 4.76 -15.91
CA THR A 327 21.01 4.41 -14.81
C THR A 327 21.70 3.58 -13.73
N LEU A 328 22.44 2.53 -14.12
CA LEU A 328 23.12 1.65 -13.16
C LEU A 328 24.26 2.36 -12.42
N GLN A 329 25.02 3.22 -13.09
CA GLN A 329 26.05 4.05 -12.46
C GLN A 329 25.44 4.97 -11.42
N THR A 330 24.36 5.65 -11.77
CA THR A 330 23.64 6.59 -10.88
C THR A 330 23.14 5.90 -9.62
N ILE A 331 22.62 4.68 -9.75
CA ILE A 331 22.13 3.89 -8.61
C ILE A 331 23.28 3.51 -7.67
N VAL A 332 24.39 3.03 -8.19
CA VAL A 332 25.54 2.62 -7.38
C VAL A 332 26.20 3.83 -6.70
N ASP A 333 26.35 4.94 -7.40
CA ASP A 333 26.85 6.21 -6.82
C ASP A 333 25.99 6.69 -5.65
N ALA A 334 24.67 6.50 -5.74
CA ALA A 334 23.75 6.85 -4.66
C ALA A 334 23.99 6.03 -3.39
N PHE A 335 24.32 4.73 -3.46
CA PHE A 335 24.68 3.94 -2.29
C PHE A 335 25.86 4.54 -1.55
N TYR A 336 26.95 4.83 -2.27
CA TYR A 336 28.16 5.41 -1.67
C TYR A 336 27.93 6.83 -1.14
N LYS A 337 27.20 7.66 -1.88
CA LYS A 337 26.92 9.04 -1.49
C LYS A 337 26.00 9.11 -0.26
N GLN A 338 24.95 8.28 -0.21
CA GLN A 338 23.92 8.36 0.83
C GLN A 338 24.14 7.38 1.98
N GLN A 339 25.14 6.48 1.89
CA GLN A 339 25.46 5.48 2.92
C GLN A 339 24.20 4.72 3.36
N CYS A 340 23.53 4.04 2.43
CA CYS A 340 22.22 3.44 2.62
C CYS A 340 22.23 1.95 2.22
N ALA A 341 21.31 1.15 2.80
CA ALA A 341 21.17 -0.28 2.51
C ALA A 341 20.28 -0.58 1.31
N MET A 342 19.47 0.38 0.92
CA MET A 342 18.56 0.31 -0.20
C MET A 342 18.51 1.66 -0.89
N VAL A 343 18.43 1.66 -2.22
CA VAL A 343 18.18 2.87 -3.03
C VAL A 343 16.88 2.66 -3.78
N ILE A 344 16.07 3.70 -3.83
CA ILE A 344 14.84 3.72 -4.61
C ILE A 344 14.88 4.93 -5.55
N GLY A 345 14.66 4.66 -6.84
CA GLY A 345 14.58 5.68 -7.87
C GLY A 345 13.19 6.22 -8.10
N ALA A 346 13.05 6.99 -9.17
CA ALA A 346 11.78 7.41 -9.74
C ALA A 346 11.55 6.70 -11.07
N TYR A 347 10.27 6.52 -11.43
CA TYR A 347 9.89 5.89 -12.68
C TYR A 347 8.84 6.70 -13.42
N GLN A 348 8.78 6.49 -14.72
CA GLN A 348 7.78 7.08 -15.60
C GLN A 348 6.86 5.98 -16.15
N MET A 349 5.57 6.19 -16.05
CA MET A 349 4.56 5.35 -16.68
C MET A 349 4.55 5.61 -18.17
N THR A 350 4.64 4.55 -19.00
CA THR A 350 4.65 4.67 -20.46
C THR A 350 3.84 3.54 -21.12
N ASP A 351 3.47 3.73 -22.38
CA ASP A 351 3.10 2.64 -23.29
C ASP A 351 4.36 1.94 -23.87
N PHE A 352 4.18 1.02 -24.82
CA PHE A 352 5.31 0.33 -25.46
C PHE A 352 6.13 1.22 -26.41
N GLU A 353 5.52 2.26 -26.94
CA GLU A 353 6.16 3.27 -27.76
C GLU A 353 6.91 4.34 -26.92
N LEU A 354 6.91 4.13 -25.58
CA LEU A 354 7.50 4.99 -24.57
C LEU A 354 6.84 6.38 -24.46
N ASN A 355 5.59 6.52 -24.93
CA ASN A 355 4.81 7.72 -24.67
C ASN A 355 4.36 7.76 -23.19
N PRO A 356 4.44 8.92 -22.52
CA PRO A 356 4.00 9.05 -21.14
C PRO A 356 2.50 8.73 -20.96
N LEU A 357 2.18 7.94 -19.93
CA LEU A 357 0.81 7.66 -19.49
C LEU A 357 0.53 8.30 -18.13
N PRO A 358 -0.71 8.69 -17.82
CA PRO A 358 -1.09 9.11 -16.48
C PRO A 358 -0.80 8.01 -15.43
N PRO A 359 -0.42 8.39 -14.20
CA PRO A 359 -0.21 9.75 -13.69
C PRO A 359 1.13 10.39 -14.07
N GLY A 360 1.95 9.78 -14.91
CA GLY A 360 3.21 10.29 -15.40
C GLY A 360 4.40 9.80 -14.59
N ILE A 361 5.11 10.72 -13.94
CA ILE A 361 6.29 10.39 -13.12
C ILE A 361 5.85 10.09 -11.69
N ILE A 362 6.35 8.98 -11.16
CA ILE A 362 6.20 8.57 -9.77
C ILE A 362 7.57 8.69 -9.09
N ASP A 363 7.76 9.73 -8.30
CA ASP A 363 9.05 10.08 -7.70
C ASP A 363 9.11 9.91 -6.17
N HIS A 364 7.97 9.65 -5.54
CA HIS A 364 7.87 9.44 -4.09
C HIS A 364 8.50 10.57 -3.25
N ARG A 365 8.25 11.83 -3.64
CA ARG A 365 8.72 13.01 -2.88
C ARG A 365 8.05 13.19 -1.52
N GLU A 366 7.03 12.40 -1.24
CA GLU A 366 6.47 12.28 0.11
C GLU A 366 7.44 11.63 1.11
N TRP A 367 8.48 10.94 0.64
CA TRP A 367 9.52 10.39 1.50
C TRP A 367 10.43 11.48 2.02
N THR A 368 10.45 11.68 3.34
CA THR A 368 11.39 12.60 4.01
C THR A 368 12.43 11.83 4.81
N GLU A 369 13.57 12.43 5.11
CA GLU A 369 14.61 11.81 5.94
C GLU A 369 14.12 11.60 7.39
N GLU A 370 13.30 12.54 7.88
CA GLU A 370 12.81 12.53 9.25
C GLU A 370 11.74 11.47 9.49
N ASN A 371 10.83 11.26 8.53
CA ASN A 371 9.64 10.44 8.75
C ASN A 371 9.38 9.39 7.66
N GLY A 372 10.11 9.37 6.57
CA GLY A 372 9.88 8.45 5.45
C GLY A 372 9.77 6.99 5.88
N ARG A 373 10.64 6.53 6.79
CA ARG A 373 10.60 5.17 7.34
C ARG A 373 9.30 4.84 8.09
N ASN A 374 8.65 5.84 8.69
CA ASN A 374 7.37 5.69 9.38
C ASN A 374 6.21 5.80 8.39
N ASN A 375 6.25 6.78 7.49
CA ASN A 375 5.27 6.94 6.43
C ASN A 375 5.21 5.71 5.48
N ALA A 376 6.30 4.97 5.36
CA ALA A 376 6.34 3.69 4.62
C ALA A 376 5.27 2.69 5.07
N LEU A 377 4.81 2.74 6.33
CA LEU A 377 3.73 1.90 6.83
C LEU A 377 2.33 2.32 6.32
N ARG A 378 2.18 3.56 5.86
CA ARG A 378 0.91 4.08 5.34
C ARG A 378 0.76 3.86 3.83
N ILE A 379 1.85 4.03 3.07
CA ILE A 379 1.84 3.96 1.60
C ILE A 379 1.81 2.51 1.09
N ASN A 380 1.36 2.33 -0.16
CA ASN A 380 1.18 1.00 -0.74
C ASN A 380 2.39 0.45 -1.49
N GLY A 381 3.43 1.22 -1.69
CA GLY A 381 4.67 0.80 -2.35
C GLY A 381 5.79 1.79 -2.12
N LEU A 382 7.01 1.39 -2.43
CA LEU A 382 8.20 2.21 -2.20
C LEU A 382 8.81 2.78 -3.49
N GLY A 383 8.27 2.41 -4.64
CA GLY A 383 8.73 2.87 -5.96
C GLY A 383 9.65 1.90 -6.68
N ALA A 384 10.12 2.33 -7.86
CA ALA A 384 11.08 1.60 -8.72
C ALA A 384 12.07 2.61 -9.34
N PRO A 385 13.26 2.16 -9.83
CA PRO A 385 13.85 0.86 -9.54
C PRO A 385 14.27 0.75 -8.07
N ARG A 386 14.32 -0.45 -7.56
CA ARG A 386 14.82 -0.76 -6.22
C ARG A 386 16.20 -1.43 -6.34
N ALA A 387 17.11 -0.98 -5.50
CA ALA A 387 18.43 -1.60 -5.41
C ALA A 387 18.79 -1.84 -3.94
N PHE A 388 19.57 -2.87 -3.67
CA PHE A 388 19.85 -3.36 -2.32
C PHE A 388 21.32 -3.65 -2.13
N TYR A 389 21.84 -3.39 -0.94
CA TYR A 389 23.12 -3.90 -0.52
C TYR A 389 23.01 -5.41 -0.25
N THR A 390 23.63 -6.22 -1.08
CA THR A 390 23.49 -7.69 -1.13
C THR A 390 23.71 -8.37 0.24
N PRO A 391 24.71 -8.04 1.06
CA PRO A 391 24.89 -8.68 2.36
C PRO A 391 23.68 -8.52 3.31
N ILE A 392 23.05 -7.36 3.30
CA ILE A 392 21.83 -7.12 4.11
C ILE A 392 20.67 -7.90 3.53
N LEU A 393 20.49 -7.88 2.20
CA LEU A 393 19.41 -8.58 1.52
C LEU A 393 19.50 -10.10 1.74
N ARG A 394 20.71 -10.68 1.72
CA ARG A 394 20.97 -12.11 2.02
C ARG A 394 20.56 -12.51 3.43
N ARG A 395 20.74 -11.64 4.42
CA ARG A 395 20.36 -11.90 5.83
C ARG A 395 18.85 -11.85 6.04
N ILE A 396 18.16 -10.92 5.36
CA ILE A 396 16.72 -10.69 5.58
C ILE A 396 15.90 -11.71 4.80
N THR A 397 16.27 -12.01 3.55
CA THR A 397 15.56 -12.84 2.57
C THR A 397 14.15 -12.31 2.22
N LEU A 398 13.80 -12.36 0.93
CA LEU A 398 12.47 -11.95 0.47
C LEU A 398 11.43 -13.05 0.77
N PRO A 399 10.18 -12.70 1.09
CA PRO A 399 9.09 -13.68 1.11
C PRO A 399 8.94 -14.34 -0.27
N ASN A 400 8.74 -15.66 -0.28
CA ASN A 400 8.52 -16.41 -1.53
C ASN A 400 7.08 -16.21 -2.04
N THR A 401 6.77 -15.00 -2.46
CA THR A 401 5.47 -14.60 -3.02
C THR A 401 5.67 -13.83 -4.33
N SER A 402 4.58 -13.57 -5.05
CA SER A 402 4.59 -12.75 -6.26
C SER A 402 3.86 -11.40 -6.04
N TYR A 403 3.66 -10.98 -4.80
CA TYR A 403 3.08 -9.69 -4.45
C TYR A 403 3.49 -9.28 -3.04
N GLY A 404 4.00 -8.04 -2.89
CA GLY A 404 4.38 -7.46 -1.61
C GLY A 404 5.71 -7.95 -1.04
N GLU A 405 6.47 -8.78 -1.76
CA GLU A 405 7.81 -9.26 -1.37
C GLU A 405 8.81 -8.11 -1.25
N ASP A 406 8.75 -7.18 -2.19
CA ASP A 406 9.56 -5.96 -2.24
C ASP A 406 9.20 -4.99 -1.11
N TYR A 407 7.90 -4.83 -0.85
CA TYR A 407 7.39 -3.98 0.23
C TYR A 407 7.80 -4.52 1.61
N ALA A 408 7.68 -5.84 1.82
CA ALA A 408 8.14 -6.49 3.04
C ALA A 408 9.64 -6.26 3.29
N MET A 409 10.44 -6.34 2.21
CA MET A 409 11.87 -6.10 2.27
C MET A 409 12.20 -4.65 2.61
N GLY A 410 11.57 -3.70 1.93
CA GLY A 410 11.78 -2.28 2.19
C GLY A 410 11.40 -1.86 3.61
N LEU A 411 10.28 -2.36 4.14
CA LEU A 411 9.90 -2.13 5.54
C LEU A 411 10.95 -2.69 6.51
N ASN A 412 11.41 -3.93 6.28
CA ASN A 412 12.41 -4.54 7.15
C ASN A 412 13.74 -3.76 7.15
N ILE A 413 14.23 -3.35 5.96
CA ILE A 413 15.42 -2.51 5.82
C ILE A 413 15.23 -1.18 6.55
N SER A 414 14.08 -0.51 6.34
CA SER A 414 13.77 0.80 6.92
C SER A 414 13.80 0.81 8.46
N ARG A 415 13.64 -0.36 9.10
CA ARG A 415 13.65 -0.49 10.55
C ARG A 415 15.01 -0.15 11.14
N ARG A 416 16.10 -0.43 10.45
CA ARG A 416 17.46 -0.25 10.97
C ARG A 416 18.34 0.62 10.08
N PHE A 417 18.15 0.56 8.77
CA PHE A 417 19.05 1.16 7.79
C PHE A 417 18.38 2.29 7.03
N ARG A 418 19.20 3.22 6.53
CA ARG A 418 18.76 4.29 5.65
C ARG A 418 18.32 3.68 4.30
N ILE A 419 17.22 4.22 3.76
CA ILE A 419 16.82 4.05 2.38
C ILE A 419 17.15 5.34 1.63
N GLY A 420 18.05 5.25 0.67
CA GLY A 420 18.42 6.36 -0.21
C GLY A 420 17.40 6.61 -1.32
N ARG A 421 17.34 7.83 -1.83
CA ARG A 421 16.36 8.23 -2.86
C ARG A 421 17.06 8.89 -4.03
N ILE A 422 16.55 8.60 -5.23
CA ILE A 422 16.89 9.29 -6.48
C ILE A 422 15.57 9.76 -7.10
N TYR A 423 15.40 11.08 -7.21
CA TYR A 423 14.16 11.69 -7.70
C TYR A 423 14.13 11.87 -9.22
N ASP A 424 15.28 11.70 -9.88
CA ASP A 424 15.34 11.65 -11.34
C ASP A 424 14.77 10.32 -11.84
N VAL A 425 14.07 10.38 -12.98
CA VAL A 425 13.53 9.16 -13.61
C VAL A 425 14.67 8.28 -14.09
N LEU A 426 14.69 7.04 -13.58
CA LEU A 426 15.68 6.02 -13.93
C LEU A 426 15.06 4.80 -14.63
N TYR A 427 13.72 4.73 -14.66
CA TYR A 427 13.00 3.52 -14.99
C TYR A 427 11.75 3.86 -15.81
N LEU A 428 11.50 3.12 -16.86
CA LEU A 428 10.34 3.26 -17.73
C LEU A 428 9.43 2.06 -17.49
N CYS A 429 8.34 2.29 -16.76
CA CYS A 429 7.34 1.28 -16.44
C CYS A 429 6.33 1.19 -17.58
N ARG A 430 6.41 0.12 -18.38
CA ARG A 430 5.55 -0.07 -19.56
C ARG A 430 4.24 -0.72 -19.17
N ARG A 431 3.12 -0.03 -19.44
CA ARG A 431 1.77 -0.51 -19.13
C ARG A 431 1.14 -1.23 -20.31
N TRP A 432 0.63 -2.42 -20.04
CA TRP A 432 -0.07 -3.27 -21.00
C TRP A 432 -0.96 -4.31 -20.30
N GLY A 433 -1.80 -5.01 -21.07
CA GLY A 433 -2.72 -6.01 -20.53
C GLY A 433 -2.06 -7.24 -19.87
N GLY A 434 -0.75 -7.43 -20.04
CA GLY A 434 0.03 -8.52 -19.42
C GLY A 434 0.70 -8.16 -18.10
N ASN A 435 0.55 -6.92 -17.60
CA ASN A 435 1.07 -6.57 -16.29
C ASN A 435 0.35 -7.37 -15.19
N SER A 436 1.08 -7.81 -14.17
CA SER A 436 0.56 -8.67 -13.10
C SER A 436 -0.47 -7.99 -12.20
N ASP A 437 -0.54 -6.66 -12.22
CA ASP A 437 -1.47 -5.81 -11.48
C ASP A 437 -2.64 -5.27 -12.32
N ALA A 438 -2.72 -5.64 -13.62
CA ALA A 438 -3.80 -5.23 -14.50
C ALA A 438 -5.06 -6.06 -14.22
N ALA A 439 -6.21 -5.39 -14.10
CA ALA A 439 -7.56 -5.98 -14.02
C ALA A 439 -7.71 -7.14 -13.00
N LEU A 440 -7.28 -6.91 -11.76
CA LEU A 440 -7.44 -7.88 -10.68
C LEU A 440 -8.92 -8.06 -10.30
N SER A 441 -9.36 -9.31 -10.06
CA SER A 441 -10.65 -9.57 -9.42
C SER A 441 -10.67 -9.02 -7.98
N ILE A 442 -11.86 -8.75 -7.45
CA ILE A 442 -12.02 -8.23 -6.08
C ILE A 442 -11.40 -9.18 -5.05
N GLU A 443 -11.55 -10.49 -5.25
CA GLU A 443 -10.99 -11.51 -4.35
C GLU A 443 -9.45 -11.44 -4.35
N ARG A 444 -8.83 -11.27 -5.52
CA ARG A 444 -7.38 -11.15 -5.65
C ARG A 444 -6.87 -9.84 -5.04
N LEU A 445 -7.58 -8.75 -5.30
CA LEU A 445 -7.27 -7.44 -4.71
C LEU A 445 -7.35 -7.50 -3.18
N ASN A 446 -8.42 -8.08 -2.64
CA ASN A 446 -8.61 -8.26 -1.20
C ASN A 446 -7.53 -9.16 -0.59
N ALA A 447 -7.20 -10.29 -1.23
CA ALA A 447 -6.12 -11.17 -0.76
C ALA A 447 -4.77 -10.42 -0.71
N ASN A 448 -4.45 -9.62 -1.72
CA ASN A 448 -3.27 -8.79 -1.77
C ASN A 448 -3.25 -7.74 -0.65
N ASN A 449 -4.36 -7.07 -0.41
CA ASN A 449 -4.51 -6.07 0.65
C ASN A 449 -4.39 -6.70 2.05
N VAL A 450 -5.05 -7.82 2.30
CA VAL A 450 -4.92 -8.60 3.56
C VAL A 450 -3.45 -8.95 3.81
N TYR A 451 -2.75 -9.41 2.78
CA TYR A 451 -1.34 -9.79 2.92
C TYR A 451 -0.45 -8.58 3.24
N LYS A 452 -0.61 -7.45 2.54
CA LYS A 452 0.14 -6.22 2.84
C LYS A 452 -0.16 -5.67 4.23
N ASP A 453 -1.42 -5.66 4.67
CA ASP A 453 -1.79 -5.24 6.02
C ASP A 453 -1.18 -6.17 7.08
N ARG A 454 -1.04 -7.48 6.78
CA ARG A 454 -0.33 -8.45 7.63
C ARG A 454 1.16 -8.19 7.70
N ILE A 455 1.81 -7.87 6.58
CA ILE A 455 3.22 -7.45 6.55
C ILE A 455 3.43 -6.22 7.44
N ARG A 456 2.57 -5.21 7.34
CA ARG A 456 2.61 -4.01 8.20
C ARG A 456 2.39 -4.36 9.67
N THR A 457 1.48 -5.28 9.96
CA THR A 457 1.22 -5.76 11.32
C THR A 457 2.48 -6.38 11.94
N TRP A 458 3.18 -7.25 11.21
CA TRP A 458 4.42 -7.84 11.68
C TRP A 458 5.53 -6.81 11.84
N GLU A 459 5.63 -5.87 10.92
CA GLU A 459 6.59 -4.77 11.03
C GLU A 459 6.32 -3.90 12.26
N LEU A 460 5.07 -3.53 12.53
CA LEU A 460 4.68 -2.78 13.72
C LEU A 460 5.06 -3.53 15.00
N GLN A 461 4.75 -4.82 15.09
CA GLN A 461 5.12 -5.64 16.23
C GLN A 461 6.63 -5.64 16.47
N ALA A 462 7.42 -5.73 15.37
CA ALA A 462 8.88 -5.70 15.44
C ALA A 462 9.40 -4.33 15.92
N ARG A 463 8.82 -3.21 15.44
CA ARG A 463 9.18 -1.85 15.86
C ARG A 463 8.83 -1.59 17.32
N ILE A 464 7.63 -1.94 17.75
CA ILE A 464 7.17 -1.82 19.14
C ILE A 464 8.10 -2.61 20.08
N ARG A 465 8.46 -3.84 19.68
CA ARG A 465 9.39 -4.66 20.46
C ARG A 465 10.76 -3.99 20.55
N MET A 466 11.31 -3.52 19.44
CA MET A 466 12.62 -2.86 19.39
C MET A 466 12.65 -1.62 20.29
N ASN A 467 11.62 -0.77 20.24
CA ASN A 467 11.52 0.41 21.09
C ASN A 467 11.44 0.06 22.57
N ARG A 468 10.68 -0.98 22.94
CA ARG A 468 10.60 -1.45 24.34
C ARG A 468 11.93 -2.03 24.84
N GLU A 469 12.69 -2.69 23.99
CA GLU A 469 14.01 -3.23 24.35
C GLU A 469 15.03 -2.10 24.53
N ALA A 470 14.98 -1.05 23.69
CA ALA A 470 15.86 0.13 23.84
C ALA A 470 15.62 0.89 25.14
N LEU A 471 14.36 1.05 25.56
CA LEU A 471 14.03 1.69 26.84
C LEU A 471 14.62 0.95 28.05
N LYS A 472 14.58 -0.39 28.04
CA LYS A 472 15.13 -1.21 29.12
C LYS A 472 16.66 -1.16 29.24
N THR A 473 17.37 -0.80 28.17
CA THR A 473 18.83 -0.71 28.14
C THR A 473 19.33 0.67 28.62
N THR A 474 18.43 1.64 28.74
CA THR A 474 18.72 3.01 29.22
C THR A 474 18.36 3.25 30.69
N GLU A 475 17.63 2.30 31.30
CA GLU A 475 17.41 2.21 32.75
C GLU A 475 18.49 1.32 33.42
#